data_59d724abd27eb7ce956b7151972c365c
#
_entry.id   59d724abd27eb7ce956b7151972c365c
#
_cell.length_a   1.000
_cell.length_b   1.000
_cell.length_c   1.000
_cell.angle_alpha   90.00
_cell.angle_beta   90.00
_cell.angle_gamma   90.00
#
_symmetry.space_group_name_H-M   'P 1'
#
loop_
_entity.id
_entity.type
_entity.pdbx_description
1 polymer ?
#
loop_
_entity_poly.entity_id
_entity_poly.type
_entity_poly.pdbx_seq_one_letter_code
_entity_poly.pdbx_strand_id
1 'polypeptide(L)'
;MFLLRLLYRSFTRQLRRRSLIALTVALCASICVAMLGIVLDVGDKLNAELTTYGSNIVVQPKADAVVSNLYETDRDAAPTAHLDESAIPKIKTIFWAYNIVDFAATLKGSVKVSSSGGEVDDLSVTGTWFNKDLSLPTGETTTAGVTTMRSWWTMEGSWPADDADQAVVGSNLAGRLGLSEGDTVTLTTPTGSRPLTVTGVYTSGDSDDDTLYAPLAVVQELTGHIGQVDQVEVKALTTPENDLSRKAAQNPAILSSADWETWYCTAYASSIAYQIEEAIPGAVAKQV
;
A
#
# COMPACT_ATOMS: atom_id res chain seq x y z
N MET A 1 -17.01 -63.77 -11.74
CA MET A 1 -17.48 -63.98 -10.33
C MET A 1 -16.40 -64.54 -9.40
N PHE A 2 -15.45 -65.37 -9.88
CA PHE A 2 -14.41 -66.01 -9.04
C PHE A 2 -13.44 -65.02 -8.41
N LEU A 3 -12.93 -64.01 -9.18
CA LEU A 3 -12.02 -62.96 -8.70
C LEU A 3 -12.62 -62.08 -7.60
N LEU A 4 -13.87 -61.71 -7.71
CA LEU A 4 -14.59 -60.92 -6.70
C LEU A 4 -14.75 -61.68 -5.39
N ARG A 5 -15.00 -62.99 -5.44
CA ARG A 5 -15.08 -63.87 -4.27
C ARG A 5 -13.71 -64.05 -3.59
N LEU A 6 -12.64 -64.10 -4.37
CA LEU A 6 -11.27 -64.22 -3.88
C LEU A 6 -10.83 -62.94 -3.18
N LEU A 7 -11.14 -61.78 -3.76
CA LEU A 7 -10.92 -60.47 -3.16
C LEU A 7 -11.71 -60.30 -1.85
N TYR A 8 -12.98 -60.67 -1.83
CA TYR A 8 -13.81 -60.58 -0.62
C TYR A 8 -13.30 -61.48 0.50
N ARG A 9 -12.92 -62.76 0.21
CA ARG A 9 -12.32 -63.67 1.20
C ARG A 9 -10.94 -63.22 1.65
N SER A 10 -10.15 -62.61 0.78
CA SER A 10 -8.85 -62.04 1.13
C SER A 10 -9.01 -60.83 2.07
N PHE A 11 -10.04 -60.01 1.87
CA PHE A 11 -10.34 -58.87 2.75
C PHE A 11 -10.82 -59.28 4.14
N THR A 12 -11.63 -60.33 4.25
CA THR A 12 -12.24 -60.74 5.53
C THR A 12 -11.32 -61.56 6.42
N ARG A 13 -10.27 -62.20 5.88
CA ARG A 13 -9.41 -63.16 6.65
C ARG A 13 -8.43 -62.49 7.64
N GLN A 14 -8.15 -61.15 7.53
CA GLN A 14 -7.27 -60.43 8.46
C GLN A 14 -7.81 -59.03 8.75
N LEU A 15 -9.09 -58.93 9.02
CA LEU A 15 -9.79 -57.64 9.21
C LEU A 15 -9.12 -56.76 10.25
N ARG A 16 -8.71 -57.26 11.41
CA ARG A 16 -8.07 -56.46 12.48
C ARG A 16 -6.74 -55.86 12.03
N ARG A 17 -5.89 -56.59 11.33
CA ARG A 17 -4.58 -56.08 10.87
C ARG A 17 -4.74 -55.09 9.73
N ARG A 18 -5.69 -55.32 8.82
CA ARG A 18 -5.96 -54.44 7.69
C ARG A 18 -6.69 -53.16 8.12
N SER A 19 -7.60 -53.24 9.09
CA SER A 19 -8.24 -52.07 9.65
C SER A 19 -7.26 -51.17 10.39
N LEU A 20 -6.28 -51.73 11.10
CA LEU A 20 -5.21 -50.95 11.71
C LEU A 20 -4.34 -50.21 10.66
N ILE A 21 -3.95 -50.92 9.58
CA ILE A 21 -3.18 -50.32 8.49
C ILE A 21 -4.01 -49.22 7.78
N ALA A 22 -5.28 -49.49 7.48
CA ALA A 22 -6.17 -48.50 6.87
C ALA A 22 -6.37 -47.29 7.77
N LEU A 23 -6.51 -47.48 9.08
CA LEU A 23 -6.63 -46.39 10.06
C LEU A 23 -5.37 -45.53 10.12
N THR A 24 -4.18 -46.17 10.18
CA THR A 24 -2.91 -45.39 10.18
C THR A 24 -2.71 -44.62 8.89
N VAL A 25 -2.98 -45.21 7.73
CA VAL A 25 -2.88 -44.51 6.45
C VAL A 25 -3.90 -43.35 6.36
N ALA A 26 -5.14 -43.57 6.80
CA ALA A 26 -6.17 -42.54 6.84
C ALA A 26 -5.79 -41.40 7.78
N LEU A 27 -5.19 -41.69 8.92
CA LEU A 27 -4.74 -40.70 9.91
C LEU A 27 -3.58 -39.89 9.37
N CYS A 28 -2.57 -40.55 8.76
CA CYS A 28 -1.46 -39.85 8.11
C CYS A 28 -1.94 -38.96 6.94
N ALA A 29 -2.80 -39.48 6.08
CA ALA A 29 -3.36 -38.70 4.96
C ALA A 29 -4.20 -37.51 5.46
N SER A 30 -5.00 -37.71 6.50
CA SER A 30 -5.79 -36.65 7.13
C SER A 30 -4.91 -35.51 7.70
N ILE A 31 -3.82 -35.86 8.38
CA ILE A 31 -2.86 -34.89 8.92
C ILE A 31 -2.18 -34.13 7.77
N CYS A 32 -1.73 -34.81 6.72
CA CYS A 32 -1.12 -34.14 5.57
C CYS A 32 -2.09 -33.18 4.87
N VAL A 33 -3.33 -33.59 4.65
CA VAL A 33 -4.36 -32.74 4.03
C VAL A 33 -4.70 -31.56 4.93
N ALA A 34 -4.83 -31.78 6.25
CA ALA A 34 -5.09 -30.71 7.20
C ALA A 34 -3.93 -29.68 7.24
N MET A 35 -2.67 -30.13 7.29
CA MET A 35 -1.51 -29.25 7.25
C MET A 35 -1.43 -28.46 5.93
N LEU A 36 -1.67 -29.12 4.80
CA LEU A 36 -1.69 -28.45 3.50
C LEU A 36 -2.81 -27.40 3.43
N GLY A 37 -4.00 -27.73 3.92
CA GLY A 37 -5.13 -26.81 4.00
C GLY A 37 -4.83 -25.59 4.86
N ILE A 38 -4.21 -25.78 6.04
CA ILE A 38 -3.83 -24.67 6.92
C ILE A 38 -2.80 -23.76 6.23
N VAL A 39 -1.76 -24.34 5.61
CA VAL A 39 -0.71 -23.54 4.95
C VAL A 39 -1.28 -22.70 3.81
N LEU A 40 -2.17 -23.27 3.00
CA LEU A 40 -2.80 -22.54 1.89
C LEU A 40 -3.80 -21.48 2.41
N ASP A 41 -4.68 -21.83 3.36
CA ASP A 41 -5.71 -20.90 3.90
C ASP A 41 -5.08 -19.75 4.69
N VAL A 42 -4.03 -20.02 5.48
CA VAL A 42 -3.30 -18.97 6.20
C VAL A 42 -2.53 -18.07 5.24
N GLY A 43 -1.90 -18.64 4.21
CA GLY A 43 -1.22 -17.87 3.17
C GLY A 43 -2.16 -16.93 2.43
N ASP A 44 -3.31 -17.42 2.01
CA ASP A 44 -4.32 -16.63 1.29
C ASP A 44 -4.95 -15.56 2.19
N LYS A 45 -5.25 -15.88 3.46
CA LYS A 45 -5.78 -14.90 4.43
C LYS A 45 -4.78 -13.82 4.78
N LEU A 46 -3.52 -14.18 5.06
CA LEU A 46 -2.47 -13.19 5.32
C LEU A 46 -2.27 -12.26 4.13
N ASN A 47 -2.26 -12.80 2.91
CA ASN A 47 -2.13 -11.97 1.71
C ASN A 47 -3.35 -11.06 1.50
N ALA A 48 -4.56 -11.55 1.77
CA ALA A 48 -5.79 -10.75 1.71
C ALA A 48 -5.83 -9.67 2.81
N GLU A 49 -5.39 -9.98 4.02
CA GLU A 49 -5.33 -9.03 5.12
C GLU A 49 -4.25 -7.97 4.89
N LEU A 50 -3.04 -8.36 4.44
CA LEU A 50 -1.98 -7.41 4.10
C LEU A 50 -2.38 -6.47 2.96
N THR A 51 -3.15 -6.93 1.98
CA THR A 51 -3.71 -6.06 0.93
C THR A 51 -4.84 -5.17 1.42
N THR A 52 -5.46 -5.48 2.56
CA THR A 52 -6.49 -4.64 3.18
C THR A 52 -5.87 -3.45 3.91
N TYR A 53 -4.69 -3.61 4.48
CA TYR A 53 -3.97 -2.61 5.28
C TYR A 53 -2.95 -1.81 4.44
N GLY A 54 -3.44 -0.98 3.51
CA GLY A 54 -2.62 0.05 2.87
C GLY A 54 -1.96 -0.34 1.55
N SER A 55 -0.86 0.33 1.25
CA SER A 55 -0.04 0.12 0.07
C SER A 55 0.92 -1.05 0.27
N ASN A 56 1.16 -1.82 -0.80
CA ASN A 56 2.17 -2.87 -0.83
C ASN A 56 3.37 -2.53 -1.72
N ILE A 57 3.31 -1.40 -2.43
CA ILE A 57 4.42 -0.85 -3.21
C ILE A 57 4.52 0.64 -2.89
N VAL A 58 5.74 1.12 -2.66
CA VAL A 58 6.04 2.55 -2.49
C VAL A 58 6.99 2.99 -3.58
N VAL A 59 6.64 4.08 -4.26
CA VAL A 59 7.42 4.70 -5.33
C VAL A 59 8.06 5.98 -4.80
N GLN A 60 9.36 6.09 -4.90
CA GLN A 60 10.16 7.19 -4.37
C GLN A 60 11.14 7.72 -5.42
N PRO A 61 11.65 8.95 -5.29
CA PRO A 61 12.76 9.44 -6.11
C PRO A 61 14.00 8.54 -5.95
N LYS A 62 14.66 8.25 -7.06
CA LYS A 62 15.87 7.40 -7.07
C LYS A 62 16.98 7.95 -6.19
N ALA A 63 17.14 9.27 -6.10
CA ALA A 63 18.14 9.92 -5.26
C ALA A 63 17.92 9.58 -3.77
N ASP A 64 16.70 9.67 -3.27
CA ASP A 64 16.37 9.40 -1.87
C ASP A 64 16.46 7.91 -1.54
N ALA A 65 16.10 7.04 -2.48
CA ALA A 65 16.26 5.59 -2.34
C ALA A 65 17.73 5.16 -2.18
N VAL A 66 18.67 5.84 -2.83
CA VAL A 66 20.11 5.61 -2.70
C VAL A 66 20.62 6.08 -1.34
N VAL A 67 20.20 7.26 -0.90
CA VAL A 67 20.60 7.82 0.40
C VAL A 67 20.10 6.95 1.55
N SER A 68 18.84 6.54 1.54
CA SER A 68 18.28 5.68 2.58
C SER A 68 18.96 4.32 2.69
N ASN A 69 19.39 3.75 1.56
CA ASN A 69 20.10 2.47 1.54
C ASN A 69 21.57 2.57 2.03
N LEU A 70 22.22 3.74 1.86
CA LEU A 70 23.63 3.93 2.23
C LEU A 70 23.83 4.32 3.69
N TYR A 71 22.86 5.03 4.27
CA TYR A 71 23.06 5.66 5.59
C TYR A 71 22.10 5.14 6.67
N GLU A 72 21.23 4.13 6.37
CA GLU A 72 20.16 3.67 7.30
C GLU A 72 19.41 4.86 7.93
N THR A 73 19.22 5.92 7.14
CA THR A 73 18.62 7.17 7.61
C THR A 73 17.15 6.90 7.96
N ASP A 74 16.72 7.46 9.08
CA ASP A 74 15.33 7.40 9.56
C ASP A 74 14.35 7.71 8.42
N ARG A 75 13.28 6.92 8.33
CA ARG A 75 12.19 7.12 7.36
C ARG A 75 11.52 8.50 7.46
N ASP A 76 11.80 9.23 8.53
CA ASP A 76 11.28 10.57 8.81
C ASP A 76 12.20 11.71 8.35
N ALA A 77 13.37 11.42 7.74
CA ALA A 77 14.20 12.45 7.15
C ALA A 77 13.48 13.12 5.98
N ALA A 78 13.51 14.46 5.92
CA ALA A 78 12.91 15.20 4.82
C ALA A 78 13.53 14.76 3.47
N PRO A 79 12.70 14.49 2.45
CA PRO A 79 13.17 14.06 1.14
C PRO A 79 14.02 15.17 0.51
N THR A 80 15.08 14.76 -0.20
CA THR A 80 15.99 15.67 -0.90
C THR A 80 15.65 15.80 -2.37
N ALA A 81 14.80 14.93 -2.90
CA ALA A 81 14.32 14.92 -4.27
C ALA A 81 12.81 14.67 -4.31
N HIS A 82 12.20 15.04 -5.41
CA HIS A 82 10.75 14.88 -5.61
C HIS A 82 10.47 14.22 -6.95
N LEU A 83 9.30 13.56 -7.05
CA LEU A 83 8.74 13.06 -8.31
C LEU A 83 7.84 14.13 -8.93
N ASP A 84 7.75 14.13 -10.25
CA ASP A 84 6.80 14.98 -10.99
C ASP A 84 5.38 14.41 -10.87
N GLU A 85 4.46 15.15 -10.28
CA GLU A 85 3.05 14.77 -10.13
C GLU A 85 2.42 14.39 -11.47
N SER A 86 2.77 15.09 -12.56
CA SER A 86 2.21 14.84 -13.89
C SER A 86 2.59 13.49 -14.49
N ALA A 87 3.66 12.85 -13.98
CA ALA A 87 4.10 11.55 -14.42
C ALA A 87 3.37 10.39 -13.71
N ILE A 88 2.76 10.63 -12.56
CA ILE A 88 2.15 9.58 -11.72
C ILE A 88 1.00 8.82 -12.41
N PRO A 89 0.10 9.45 -13.20
CA PRO A 89 -0.96 8.73 -13.89
C PRO A 89 -0.46 7.64 -14.84
N LYS A 90 0.82 7.65 -15.24
CA LYS A 90 1.43 6.59 -16.05
C LYS A 90 1.46 5.23 -15.35
N ILE A 91 1.31 5.18 -14.02
CA ILE A 91 1.10 3.93 -13.26
C ILE A 91 -0.04 3.10 -13.84
N LYS A 92 -1.08 3.74 -14.36
CA LYS A 92 -2.22 3.06 -15.00
C LYS A 92 -1.98 2.71 -16.48
N THR A 93 -0.78 2.89 -17.01
CA THR A 93 -0.43 2.51 -18.40
C THR A 93 0.52 1.31 -18.49
N ILE A 94 0.95 0.75 -17.36
CA ILE A 94 1.81 -0.44 -17.30
C ILE A 94 1.05 -1.71 -17.68
N PHE A 95 1.75 -2.79 -17.97
CA PHE A 95 1.13 -4.08 -18.32
C PHE A 95 0.17 -4.57 -17.21
N TRP A 96 0.53 -4.39 -15.93
CA TRP A 96 -0.28 -4.78 -14.77
C TRP A 96 -1.22 -3.67 -14.27
N ALA A 97 -1.59 -2.71 -15.10
CA ALA A 97 -2.46 -1.58 -14.72
C ALA A 97 -3.77 -2.00 -14.05
N TYR A 98 -4.38 -3.10 -14.50
CA TYR A 98 -5.64 -3.62 -13.93
C TYR A 98 -5.46 -4.27 -12.55
N ASN A 99 -4.24 -4.67 -12.19
CA ASN A 99 -3.94 -5.18 -10.87
C ASN A 99 -3.75 -4.06 -9.84
N ILE A 100 -3.55 -2.82 -10.29
CA ILE A 100 -3.44 -1.68 -9.39
C ILE A 100 -4.85 -1.28 -8.96
N VAL A 101 -5.15 -1.54 -7.69
CA VAL A 101 -6.45 -1.24 -7.06
C VAL A 101 -6.59 0.27 -6.88
N ASP A 102 -5.58 0.89 -6.27
CA ASP A 102 -5.54 2.32 -6.02
C ASP A 102 -4.10 2.81 -5.82
N PHE A 103 -3.91 4.12 -5.88
CA PHE A 103 -2.63 4.77 -5.58
C PHE A 103 -2.86 6.21 -5.14
N ALA A 104 -1.96 6.72 -4.31
CA ALA A 104 -2.04 8.10 -3.86
C ALA A 104 -0.66 8.74 -3.80
N ALA A 105 -0.56 9.95 -4.31
CA ALA A 105 0.61 10.79 -4.16
C ALA A 105 0.63 11.43 -2.78
N THR A 106 1.81 11.53 -2.16
CA THR A 106 1.98 12.21 -0.88
C THR A 106 3.15 13.19 -0.92
N LEU A 107 2.97 14.33 -0.27
CA LEU A 107 3.97 15.35 -0.02
C LEU A 107 3.93 15.69 1.47
N LYS A 108 5.03 15.50 2.18
CA LYS A 108 5.15 15.88 3.58
C LYS A 108 5.71 17.29 3.71
N GLY A 109 5.18 18.05 4.65
CA GLY A 109 5.69 19.37 5.00
C GLY A 109 5.72 19.57 6.49
N SER A 110 6.61 20.43 6.99
CA SER A 110 6.57 20.91 8.35
C SER A 110 5.91 22.28 8.38
N VAL A 111 4.89 22.45 9.19
CA VAL A 111 4.11 23.68 9.29
C VAL A 111 3.85 24.04 10.76
N LYS A 112 3.67 25.32 11.01
CA LYS A 112 3.04 25.76 12.27
C LYS A 112 1.53 25.66 12.09
N VAL A 113 0.87 25.01 13.04
CA VAL A 113 -0.59 24.84 13.06
C VAL A 113 -1.16 25.65 14.22
N SER A 114 -2.16 26.46 13.95
CA SER A 114 -2.87 27.24 14.95
C SER A 114 -4.39 27.07 14.84
N SER A 115 -5.06 27.03 16.00
CA SER A 115 -6.52 26.94 16.13
C SER A 115 -6.99 27.83 17.28
N SER A 116 -8.30 27.86 17.53
CA SER A 116 -8.87 28.50 18.71
C SER A 116 -8.42 27.86 20.05
N GLY A 117 -8.03 26.59 20.03
CA GLY A 117 -7.62 25.82 21.22
C GLY A 117 -6.12 25.81 21.48
N GLY A 118 -5.30 26.34 20.56
CA GLY A 118 -3.83 26.36 20.75
C GLY A 118 -3.05 26.40 19.45
N GLU A 119 -1.74 26.27 19.61
CA GLU A 119 -0.82 26.19 18.48
C GLU A 119 0.23 25.08 18.67
N VAL A 120 0.71 24.53 17.57
CA VAL A 120 1.78 23.54 17.52
C VAL A 120 2.76 23.96 16.44
N ASP A 121 4.03 24.13 16.81
CA ASP A 121 5.12 24.37 15.87
C ASP A 121 5.66 23.06 15.31
N ASP A 122 6.24 23.09 14.12
CA ASP A 122 6.88 21.96 13.46
C ASP A 122 6.01 20.69 13.35
N LEU A 123 4.68 20.89 13.10
CA LEU A 123 3.80 19.77 12.85
C LEU A 123 4.03 19.20 11.46
N SER A 124 4.14 17.89 11.35
CA SER A 124 4.12 17.20 10.07
C SER A 124 2.72 17.25 9.46
N VAL A 125 2.59 17.86 8.29
CA VAL A 125 1.37 17.83 7.47
C VAL A 125 1.62 16.94 6.25
N THR A 126 0.63 16.16 5.87
CA THR A 126 0.66 15.33 4.67
C THR A 126 -0.34 15.86 3.64
N GLY A 127 0.19 16.37 2.52
CA GLY A 127 -0.59 16.65 1.33
C GLY A 127 -0.82 15.38 0.53
N THR A 128 -2.05 15.11 0.14
CA THR A 128 -2.38 13.89 -0.61
C THR A 128 -3.59 14.08 -1.51
N TRP A 129 -3.82 13.12 -2.39
CA TRP A 129 -5.08 12.97 -3.09
C TRP A 129 -6.06 12.18 -2.23
N PHE A 130 -7.25 12.70 -2.03
CA PHE A 130 -8.30 11.99 -1.31
C PHE A 130 -9.10 11.09 -2.24
N ASN A 131 -9.63 11.67 -3.33
CA ASN A 131 -10.43 10.97 -4.34
C ASN A 131 -10.34 11.74 -5.67
N LYS A 132 -9.14 11.91 -6.19
CA LYS A 132 -8.83 12.77 -7.33
C LYS A 132 -9.08 12.08 -8.66
N ASP A 133 -9.80 12.77 -9.55
CA ASP A 133 -9.96 12.34 -10.92
C ASP A 133 -8.70 12.68 -11.73
N LEU A 134 -8.11 11.68 -12.36
CA LEU A 134 -6.88 11.77 -13.13
C LEU A 134 -7.14 11.43 -14.60
N SER A 135 -6.62 12.25 -15.49
CA SER A 135 -6.61 11.96 -16.93
C SER A 135 -5.38 11.12 -17.27
N LEU A 136 -5.60 9.97 -17.89
CA LEU A 136 -4.52 9.09 -18.32
C LEU A 136 -3.96 9.51 -19.68
N PRO A 137 -2.69 9.19 -20.00
CA PRO A 137 -2.12 9.43 -21.32
C PRO A 137 -2.88 8.71 -22.46
N THR A 138 -3.67 7.70 -22.14
CA THR A 138 -4.53 6.96 -23.08
C THR A 138 -5.81 7.73 -23.46
N GLY A 139 -6.12 8.85 -22.76
CA GLY A 139 -7.36 9.62 -22.90
C GLY A 139 -8.50 9.13 -22.00
N GLU A 140 -8.29 8.07 -21.24
CA GLU A 140 -9.22 7.59 -20.22
C GLU A 140 -9.08 8.39 -18.91
N THR A 141 -10.06 8.27 -18.02
CA THR A 141 -10.02 8.84 -16.66
C THR A 141 -9.99 7.73 -15.63
N THR A 142 -9.31 7.96 -14.53
CA THR A 142 -9.32 7.09 -13.35
C THR A 142 -9.38 7.95 -12.10
N THR A 143 -9.98 7.42 -11.04
CA THR A 143 -9.98 8.08 -9.73
C THR A 143 -8.94 7.42 -8.87
N ALA A 144 -8.16 8.20 -8.10
CA ALA A 144 -7.10 7.71 -7.22
C ALA A 144 -7.03 8.53 -5.94
N GLY A 145 -6.69 7.89 -4.82
CA GLY A 145 -6.55 8.59 -3.55
C GLY A 145 -6.56 7.70 -2.31
N VAL A 146 -6.36 8.33 -1.16
CA VAL A 146 -6.18 7.61 0.11
C VAL A 146 -7.48 7.07 0.69
N THR A 147 -8.64 7.53 0.28
CA THR A 147 -9.92 7.15 0.90
C THR A 147 -10.18 5.66 0.85
N THR A 148 -9.87 5.00 -0.26
CA THR A 148 -9.99 3.54 -0.41
C THR A 148 -8.79 2.81 0.18
N MET A 149 -7.62 3.46 0.24
CA MET A 149 -6.39 2.88 0.75
C MET A 149 -6.33 2.85 2.28
N ARG A 150 -7.02 3.76 2.96
CA ARG A 150 -7.10 3.87 4.42
C ARG A 150 -8.41 3.31 4.98
N SER A 151 -8.89 2.19 4.45
CA SER A 151 -10.17 1.58 4.80
C SER A 151 -10.31 1.16 6.27
N TRP A 152 -9.19 1.01 6.99
CA TRP A 152 -9.17 0.67 8.42
C TRP A 152 -9.23 1.90 9.33
N TRP A 153 -9.05 3.10 8.80
CA TRP A 153 -9.21 4.31 9.60
C TRP A 153 -10.67 4.51 9.97
N THR A 154 -10.89 4.87 11.23
CA THR A 154 -12.22 5.30 11.66
C THR A 154 -12.33 6.80 11.47
N MET A 155 -13.32 7.24 10.71
CA MET A 155 -13.55 8.65 10.40
C MET A 155 -14.80 9.16 11.09
N GLU A 156 -14.68 10.24 11.86
CA GLU A 156 -15.78 11.05 12.37
C GLU A 156 -15.87 12.30 11.49
N GLY A 157 -16.95 12.47 10.73
CA GLY A 157 -17.10 13.48 9.69
C GLY A 157 -16.87 12.92 8.28
N SER A 158 -16.27 13.71 7.40
CA SER A 158 -16.07 13.37 5.99
C SER A 158 -14.65 13.65 5.51
N TRP A 159 -14.24 12.95 4.43
CA TRP A 159 -12.98 13.23 3.75
C TRP A 159 -13.04 14.60 3.05
N PRO A 160 -11.93 15.33 2.98
CA PRO A 160 -11.82 16.59 2.23
C PRO A 160 -12.04 16.38 0.72
N ALA A 161 -12.51 17.41 0.05
CA ALA A 161 -12.46 17.48 -1.40
C ALA A 161 -11.05 17.93 -1.85
N ASP A 162 -10.54 17.35 -2.95
CA ASP A 162 -9.17 17.60 -3.45
C ASP A 162 -8.92 19.04 -3.93
N ASP A 163 -9.99 19.80 -4.18
CA ASP A 163 -9.97 21.20 -4.69
C ASP A 163 -10.43 22.23 -3.65
N ALA A 164 -10.58 21.85 -2.39
CA ALA A 164 -11.11 22.71 -1.34
C ALA A 164 -10.09 23.02 -0.24
N ASP A 165 -10.29 24.13 0.46
CA ASP A 165 -9.54 24.51 1.66
C ASP A 165 -10.06 23.75 2.88
N GLN A 166 -9.80 22.45 2.89
CA GLN A 166 -10.28 21.50 3.88
C GLN A 166 -9.14 20.64 4.40
N ALA A 167 -9.34 20.03 5.57
CA ALA A 167 -8.38 19.12 6.16
C ALA A 167 -9.10 18.06 7.02
N VAL A 168 -8.45 16.92 7.22
CA VAL A 168 -8.79 15.97 8.28
C VAL A 168 -7.64 15.88 9.27
N VAL A 169 -7.97 15.69 10.54
CA VAL A 169 -7.04 15.78 11.66
C VAL A 169 -7.03 14.45 12.42
N GLY A 170 -5.84 13.96 12.75
CA GLY A 170 -5.69 12.78 13.59
C GLY A 170 -6.22 13.00 15.01
N SER A 171 -6.76 11.97 15.62
CA SER A 171 -7.48 12.03 16.89
C SER A 171 -6.64 12.60 18.05
N ASN A 172 -5.35 12.26 18.12
CA ASN A 172 -4.45 12.81 19.13
C ASN A 172 -4.23 14.32 18.93
N LEU A 173 -3.99 14.74 17.68
CA LEU A 173 -3.79 16.14 17.34
C LEU A 173 -5.07 16.96 17.56
N ALA A 174 -6.22 16.43 17.19
CA ALA A 174 -7.53 17.04 17.43
C ALA A 174 -7.77 17.27 18.92
N GLY A 175 -7.47 16.28 19.77
CA GLY A 175 -7.56 16.41 21.22
C GLY A 175 -6.62 17.48 21.80
N ARG A 176 -5.39 17.60 21.28
CA ARG A 176 -4.41 18.61 21.72
C ARG A 176 -4.80 20.04 21.34
N LEU A 177 -5.40 20.23 20.18
CA LEU A 177 -5.78 21.54 19.64
C LEU A 177 -7.25 21.88 19.87
N GLY A 178 -8.03 20.98 20.50
CA GLY A 178 -9.46 21.16 20.74
C GLY A 178 -10.27 21.30 19.43
N LEU A 179 -9.90 20.53 18.39
CA LEU A 179 -10.50 20.60 17.06
C LEU A 179 -11.62 19.56 16.91
N SER A 180 -12.66 19.97 16.22
CA SER A 180 -13.81 19.15 15.84
C SER A 180 -14.21 19.48 14.40
N GLU A 181 -15.08 18.66 13.82
CA GLU A 181 -15.67 18.96 12.50
C GLU A 181 -16.31 20.36 12.47
N GLY A 182 -16.01 21.13 11.44
CA GLY A 182 -16.47 22.51 11.22
C GLY A 182 -15.53 23.57 11.78
N ASP A 183 -14.54 23.22 12.60
CA ASP A 183 -13.57 24.19 13.11
C ASP A 183 -12.58 24.63 12.02
N THR A 184 -11.94 25.77 12.25
CA THR A 184 -10.90 26.28 11.36
C THR A 184 -9.53 26.05 11.96
N VAL A 185 -8.63 25.47 11.18
CA VAL A 185 -7.21 25.31 11.49
C VAL A 185 -6.40 26.14 10.49
N THR A 186 -5.41 26.88 10.94
CA THR A 186 -4.54 27.67 10.08
C THR A 186 -3.16 27.05 10.00
N LEU A 187 -2.75 26.70 8.79
CA LEU A 187 -1.41 26.22 8.48
C LEU A 187 -0.53 27.42 8.11
N THR A 188 0.63 27.56 8.74
CA THR A 188 1.56 28.67 8.49
C THR A 188 2.95 28.13 8.19
N THR A 189 3.55 28.62 7.12
CA THR A 189 4.94 28.38 6.72
C THR A 189 5.65 29.72 6.53
N PRO A 190 6.98 29.75 6.36
CA PRO A 190 7.68 30.96 6.00
C PRO A 190 7.21 31.60 4.70
N THR A 191 6.60 30.84 3.82
CA THR A 191 6.12 31.28 2.49
C THR A 191 4.69 31.82 2.51
N GLY A 192 3.88 31.46 3.52
CA GLY A 192 2.49 31.90 3.60
C GLY A 192 1.69 31.24 4.72
N SER A 193 0.42 31.62 4.78
CA SER A 193 -0.54 31.06 5.75
C SER A 193 -1.86 30.76 5.06
N ARG A 194 -2.48 29.63 5.38
CA ARG A 194 -3.75 29.22 4.78
C ARG A 194 -4.71 28.64 5.83
N PRO A 195 -5.91 29.19 5.99
CA PRO A 195 -6.94 28.63 6.84
C PRO A 195 -7.63 27.48 6.12
N LEU A 196 -7.83 26.36 6.82
CA LEU A 196 -8.54 25.18 6.33
C LEU A 196 -9.69 24.84 7.27
N THR A 197 -10.80 24.37 6.72
CA THR A 197 -11.91 23.84 7.50
C THR A 197 -11.67 22.38 7.81
N VAL A 198 -11.77 21.98 9.08
CA VAL A 198 -11.72 20.58 9.49
C VAL A 198 -13.02 19.90 9.07
N THR A 199 -12.94 18.92 8.19
CA THR A 199 -14.11 18.15 7.70
C THR A 199 -14.30 16.86 8.45
N GLY A 200 -13.31 16.41 9.20
CA GLY A 200 -13.39 15.21 10.02
C GLY A 200 -12.17 14.99 10.89
N VAL A 201 -12.36 14.12 11.86
CA VAL A 201 -11.30 13.62 12.74
C VAL A 201 -11.16 12.12 12.49
N TYR A 202 -9.94 11.67 12.22
CA TYR A 202 -9.69 10.25 11.98
C TYR A 202 -8.89 9.61 13.12
N THR A 203 -9.09 8.31 13.29
CA THR A 203 -8.27 7.46 14.17
C THR A 203 -7.67 6.36 13.32
N SER A 204 -6.35 6.34 13.21
CA SER A 204 -5.55 5.37 12.47
C SER A 204 -5.08 4.21 13.34
N GLY A 205 -4.83 4.48 14.62
CA GLY A 205 -4.26 3.55 15.58
C GLY A 205 -2.73 3.49 15.53
N ASP A 206 -2.09 4.44 14.87
CA ASP A 206 -0.64 4.57 14.72
C ASP A 206 -0.17 6.04 14.84
N SER A 207 1.03 6.35 14.34
CA SER A 207 1.59 7.71 14.41
C SER A 207 0.84 8.74 13.56
N ASP A 208 0.00 8.31 12.63
CA ASP A 208 -0.81 9.22 11.81
C ASP A 208 -1.87 9.95 12.65
N ASP A 209 -2.24 9.41 13.84
CA ASP A 209 -3.13 10.09 14.80
C ASP A 209 -2.58 11.44 15.32
N ASP A 210 -1.30 11.70 15.17
CA ASP A 210 -0.64 12.96 15.53
C ASP A 210 -0.45 13.94 14.36
N THR A 211 -0.97 13.62 13.17
CA THR A 211 -0.77 14.39 11.94
C THR A 211 -2.04 15.02 11.40
N LEU A 212 -1.88 15.85 10.37
CA LEU A 212 -2.96 16.47 9.63
C LEU A 212 -2.81 16.14 8.13
N TYR A 213 -3.90 15.73 7.50
CA TYR A 213 -3.97 15.51 6.07
C TYR A 213 -4.77 16.62 5.38
N ALA A 214 -4.20 17.17 4.31
CA ALA A 214 -4.82 18.22 3.49
C ALA A 214 -4.69 17.85 1.99
N PRO A 215 -5.46 18.49 1.10
CA PRO A 215 -5.30 18.34 -0.34
C PRO A 215 -3.86 18.62 -0.78
N LEU A 216 -3.35 17.77 -1.69
CA LEU A 216 -1.96 17.85 -2.16
C LEU A 216 -1.59 19.27 -2.63
N ALA A 217 -2.48 19.91 -3.41
CA ALA A 217 -2.24 21.26 -3.94
C ALA A 217 -2.04 22.31 -2.84
N VAL A 218 -2.77 22.20 -1.72
CA VAL A 218 -2.63 23.10 -0.57
C VAL A 218 -1.23 22.99 0.04
N VAL A 219 -0.75 21.76 0.25
CA VAL A 219 0.57 21.53 0.85
C VAL A 219 1.68 21.90 -0.13
N GLN A 220 1.51 21.63 -1.43
CA GLN A 220 2.44 22.06 -2.47
C GLN A 220 2.63 23.59 -2.50
N GLU A 221 1.53 24.35 -2.42
CA GLU A 221 1.58 25.82 -2.36
C GLU A 221 2.27 26.32 -1.09
N LEU A 222 1.94 25.75 0.08
CA LEU A 222 2.52 26.14 1.36
C LEU A 222 4.01 25.83 1.47
N THR A 223 4.46 24.72 0.86
CA THR A 223 5.87 24.30 0.90
C THR A 223 6.69 24.81 -0.28
N GLY A 224 6.05 25.34 -1.32
CA GLY A 224 6.71 25.82 -2.55
C GLY A 224 7.08 24.69 -3.53
N HIS A 225 6.55 23.47 -3.33
CA HIS A 225 6.82 22.29 -4.17
C HIS A 225 5.68 22.00 -5.16
N ILE A 226 5.27 23.02 -5.91
CA ILE A 226 4.16 22.92 -6.88
C ILE A 226 4.45 21.85 -7.93
N GLY A 227 3.51 20.91 -8.12
CA GLY A 227 3.62 19.81 -9.08
C GLY A 227 4.63 18.73 -8.68
N GLN A 228 5.08 18.71 -7.44
CA GLN A 228 6.05 17.76 -6.90
C GLN A 228 5.46 16.94 -5.76
N VAL A 229 5.93 15.69 -5.63
CA VAL A 229 5.55 14.78 -4.56
C VAL A 229 6.76 14.01 -4.03
N ASP A 230 6.72 13.60 -2.77
CA ASP A 230 7.79 12.85 -2.12
C ASP A 230 7.74 11.38 -2.48
N GLN A 231 6.53 10.83 -2.49
CA GLN A 231 6.31 9.43 -2.78
C GLN A 231 4.91 9.16 -3.31
N VAL A 232 4.76 7.99 -3.91
CA VAL A 232 3.46 7.45 -4.30
C VAL A 232 3.26 6.12 -3.63
N GLU A 233 2.20 5.99 -2.87
CA GLU A 233 1.75 4.72 -2.33
C GLU A 233 0.88 4.02 -3.37
N VAL A 234 1.14 2.74 -3.61
CA VAL A 234 0.40 1.94 -4.59
C VAL A 234 -0.13 0.68 -3.92
N LYS A 235 -1.42 0.44 -4.08
CA LYS A 235 -2.12 -0.77 -3.66
C LYS A 235 -2.37 -1.64 -4.88
N ALA A 236 -1.68 -2.78 -4.96
CA ALA A 236 -1.80 -3.70 -6.09
C ALA A 236 -2.21 -5.11 -5.63
N LEU A 237 -3.01 -5.79 -6.46
CA LEU A 237 -3.27 -7.22 -6.30
C LEU A 237 -2.07 -8.00 -6.84
N THR A 238 -1.39 -8.72 -5.96
CA THR A 238 -0.14 -9.40 -6.28
C THR A 238 -0.23 -10.90 -6.07
N THR A 239 0.59 -11.63 -6.84
CA THR A 239 0.84 -13.05 -6.62
C THR A 239 1.90 -13.20 -5.53
N PRO A 240 1.81 -14.21 -4.64
CA PRO A 240 2.82 -14.46 -3.61
C PRO A 240 4.22 -14.61 -4.20
N GLU A 241 5.21 -14.00 -3.56
CA GLU A 241 6.60 -14.02 -3.98
C GLU A 241 7.21 -15.43 -3.87
N ASN A 242 8.03 -15.80 -4.85
CA ASN A 242 8.78 -17.04 -4.90
C ASN A 242 10.29 -16.80 -5.10
N ASP A 243 11.07 -17.86 -5.31
CA ASP A 243 12.53 -17.74 -5.50
C ASP A 243 12.89 -16.95 -6.77
N LEU A 244 12.09 -17.06 -7.83
CA LEU A 244 12.28 -16.33 -9.06
C LEU A 244 12.06 -14.83 -8.85
N SER A 245 10.93 -14.45 -8.23
CA SER A 245 10.60 -13.07 -7.96
C SER A 245 11.60 -12.41 -7.01
N ARG A 246 12.07 -13.14 -5.97
CA ARG A 246 13.11 -12.64 -5.06
C ARG A 246 14.45 -12.40 -5.75
N LYS A 247 14.86 -13.28 -6.67
CA LYS A 247 16.06 -13.06 -7.50
C LYS A 247 15.91 -11.84 -8.40
N ALA A 248 14.76 -11.70 -9.04
CA ALA A 248 14.44 -10.57 -9.90
C ALA A 248 14.43 -9.25 -9.15
N ALA A 249 13.86 -9.21 -7.92
CA ALA A 249 13.84 -8.03 -7.07
C ALA A 249 15.26 -7.53 -6.70
N GLN A 250 16.24 -8.44 -6.59
CA GLN A 250 17.63 -8.05 -6.35
C GLN A 250 18.30 -7.51 -7.60
N ASN A 251 18.16 -8.19 -8.73
CA ASN A 251 18.72 -7.76 -10.01
C ASN A 251 18.05 -8.53 -11.16
N PRO A 252 17.09 -7.93 -11.88
CA PRO A 252 16.42 -8.60 -13.01
C PRO A 252 17.36 -8.93 -14.17
N ALA A 253 18.51 -8.24 -14.30
CA ALA A 253 19.47 -8.48 -15.38
C ALA A 253 20.21 -9.81 -15.29
N ILE A 254 20.19 -10.49 -14.13
CA ILE A 254 20.82 -11.81 -13.96
C ILE A 254 19.93 -12.98 -14.38
N LEU A 255 18.67 -12.71 -14.69
CA LEU A 255 17.72 -13.73 -15.10
C LEU A 255 18.00 -14.23 -16.53
N SER A 256 17.72 -15.51 -16.79
CA SER A 256 17.63 -15.99 -18.17
C SER A 256 16.46 -15.32 -18.89
N SER A 257 16.47 -15.30 -20.22
CA SER A 257 15.36 -14.71 -20.99
C SER A 257 14.00 -15.35 -20.65
N ALA A 258 13.96 -16.66 -20.45
CA ALA A 258 12.74 -17.40 -20.10
C ALA A 258 12.27 -17.07 -18.67
N ASP A 259 13.20 -16.97 -17.69
CA ASP A 259 12.87 -16.58 -16.32
C ASP A 259 12.41 -15.11 -16.25
N TRP A 260 13.06 -14.23 -17.04
CA TRP A 260 12.68 -12.83 -17.12
C TRP A 260 11.26 -12.66 -17.67
N GLU A 261 10.93 -13.36 -18.76
CA GLU A 261 9.57 -13.35 -19.34
C GLU A 261 8.54 -13.88 -18.36
N THR A 262 8.84 -14.99 -17.68
CA THR A 262 7.95 -15.59 -16.68
C THR A 262 7.70 -14.62 -15.52
N TRP A 263 8.74 -13.97 -15.00
CA TRP A 263 8.64 -13.00 -13.92
C TRP A 263 7.89 -11.74 -14.36
N TYR A 264 8.25 -11.16 -15.51
CA TYR A 264 7.64 -9.92 -16.00
C TYR A 264 6.13 -10.09 -16.29
N CYS A 265 5.73 -11.25 -16.79
CA CYS A 265 4.35 -11.62 -17.09
C CYS A 265 3.61 -12.25 -15.89
N THR A 266 4.17 -12.23 -14.67
CA THR A 266 3.49 -12.65 -13.45
C THR A 266 3.30 -11.43 -12.54
N ALA A 267 2.11 -11.30 -11.92
CA ALA A 267 1.76 -10.15 -11.08
C ALA A 267 2.46 -10.19 -9.70
N TYR A 268 3.77 -10.39 -9.68
CA TYR A 268 4.55 -10.21 -8.47
C TYR A 268 4.66 -8.73 -8.10
N ALA A 269 4.76 -8.41 -6.82
CA ALA A 269 4.98 -7.04 -6.38
C ALA A 269 6.27 -6.46 -6.99
N SER A 270 7.33 -7.27 -7.07
CA SER A 270 8.60 -6.91 -7.70
C SER A 270 8.49 -6.64 -9.22
N SER A 271 7.65 -7.39 -9.94
CA SER A 271 7.40 -7.17 -11.38
C SER A 271 6.60 -5.89 -11.62
N ILE A 272 5.56 -5.66 -10.81
CA ILE A 272 4.75 -4.43 -10.88
C ILE A 272 5.61 -3.21 -10.54
N ALA A 273 6.41 -3.29 -9.48
CA ALA A 273 7.33 -2.23 -9.08
C ALA A 273 8.31 -1.87 -10.21
N TYR A 274 8.93 -2.86 -10.84
CA TYR A 274 9.83 -2.66 -11.98
C TYR A 274 9.15 -1.93 -13.14
N GLN A 275 7.92 -2.32 -13.51
CA GLN A 275 7.17 -1.68 -14.58
C GLN A 275 6.75 -0.24 -14.23
N ILE A 276 6.51 0.05 -12.95
CA ILE A 276 6.27 1.43 -12.48
C ILE A 276 7.55 2.27 -12.65
N GLU A 277 8.73 1.72 -12.32
CA GLU A 277 10.01 2.40 -12.54
C GLU A 277 10.27 2.71 -14.02
N GLU A 278 9.90 1.79 -14.92
CA GLU A 278 9.99 2.02 -16.36
C GLU A 278 9.04 3.14 -16.84
N ALA A 279 7.85 3.25 -16.23
CA ALA A 279 6.84 4.23 -16.62
C ALA A 279 7.12 5.64 -16.07
N ILE A 280 7.74 5.75 -14.88
CA ILE A 280 8.00 7.02 -14.20
C ILE A 280 9.51 7.28 -14.18
N PRO A 281 10.03 8.19 -15.02
CA PRO A 281 11.46 8.50 -15.05
C PRO A 281 11.97 9.03 -13.70
N GLY A 282 13.08 8.49 -13.23
CA GLY A 282 13.71 8.92 -11.99
C GLY A 282 13.09 8.34 -10.70
N ALA A 283 12.10 7.47 -10.83
CA ALA A 283 11.52 6.76 -9.71
C ALA A 283 12.25 5.43 -9.40
N VAL A 284 12.13 4.99 -8.17
CA VAL A 284 12.38 3.63 -7.70
C VAL A 284 11.14 3.15 -6.95
N ALA A 285 10.68 1.96 -7.27
CA ALA A 285 9.54 1.35 -6.61
C ALA A 285 10.00 0.16 -5.77
N LYS A 286 9.55 0.10 -4.52
CA LYS A 286 9.91 -0.94 -3.58
C LYS A 286 8.66 -1.59 -3.00
N GLN A 287 8.73 -2.89 -2.80
CA GLN A 287 7.74 -3.61 -1.99
C GLN A 287 7.92 -3.22 -0.51
N VAL A 288 6.81 -3.00 0.18
CA VAL A 288 6.77 -2.69 1.62
C VAL A 288 6.62 -3.96 2.43
#